data_cd3e17e22d4e3c8ca0015912bd910e4e
#
_entry.id   cd3e17e22d4e3c8ca0015912bd910e4e
#
_cell.length_a   1.000
_cell.length_b   1.000
_cell.length_c   1.000
_cell.angle_alpha   90.00
_cell.angle_beta   90.00
_cell.angle_gamma   90.00
#
_symmetry.space_group_name_H-M   'P 1'
#
loop_
_entity.id
_entity.type
_entity.pdbx_description
1 polymer ?
#
loop_
_entity_poly.entity_id
_entity_poly.type
_entity_poly.pdbx_seq_one_letter_code
_entity_poly.pdbx_strand_id
1 'polypeptide(L)'
;NFAEYASDMNIILMYYNLEDKWNDERNVMGGTGALALKRAFKKAKRRHPEKCASIENHLVKLSALEKQGCDSVDEVAEEFAAIMKDIFECESIKDESDRKALGWMGYNLGRWIYILDAYDDIEKDVKNDSYNPLVSQYGYKGDNINDFKESIREKVNFALTYSLSEVEKAYSLLTIEKNKGILDNIVYSGLIVRTDKVLQERGIKDEKESL
;
A
#
# COMPACT_ATOMS: atom_id res chain seq x y z
N ASN A 1 -6.37 -5.12 23.67
CA ASN A 1 -5.09 -5.80 23.47
C ASN A 1 -4.57 -5.49 22.06
N PHE A 2 -3.35 -4.92 21.96
CA PHE A 2 -2.77 -4.50 20.66
C PHE A 2 -2.62 -5.65 19.65
N ALA A 3 -2.28 -6.86 20.11
CA ALA A 3 -2.20 -8.02 19.22
C ALA A 3 -3.56 -8.43 18.64
N GLU A 4 -4.63 -8.28 19.42
CA GLU A 4 -6.00 -8.52 18.95
C GLU A 4 -6.43 -7.45 17.93
N TYR A 5 -6.10 -6.19 18.21
CA TYR A 5 -6.35 -5.10 17.26
C TYR A 5 -5.62 -5.32 15.93
N ALA A 6 -4.32 -5.61 15.97
CA ALA A 6 -3.54 -5.88 14.76
C ALA A 6 -4.09 -7.08 13.97
N SER A 7 -4.51 -8.15 14.69
CA SER A 7 -5.17 -9.30 14.05
C SER A 7 -6.48 -8.92 13.38
N ASP A 8 -7.30 -8.08 14.03
CA ASP A 8 -8.57 -7.62 13.47
C ASP A 8 -8.36 -6.77 12.22
N MET A 9 -7.40 -5.83 12.24
CA MET A 9 -7.08 -5.00 11.07
C MET A 9 -6.57 -5.84 9.90
N ASN A 10 -5.71 -6.83 10.15
CA ASN A 10 -5.27 -7.78 9.12
C ASN A 10 -6.43 -8.59 8.52
N ILE A 11 -7.36 -9.06 9.35
CA ILE A 11 -8.55 -9.79 8.88
C ILE A 11 -9.44 -8.90 8.02
N ILE A 12 -9.63 -7.64 8.42
CA ILE A 12 -10.43 -6.67 7.68
C ILE A 12 -9.80 -6.41 6.29
N LEU A 13 -8.51 -6.10 6.24
CA LEU A 13 -7.79 -5.87 4.98
C LEU A 13 -7.79 -7.09 4.08
N MET A 14 -7.48 -8.27 4.63
CA MET A 14 -7.52 -9.51 3.85
C MET A 14 -8.90 -9.79 3.28
N TYR A 15 -9.96 -9.59 4.07
CA TYR A 15 -11.31 -9.84 3.61
C TYR A 15 -11.67 -8.94 2.43
N TYR A 16 -11.42 -7.64 2.53
CA TYR A 16 -11.70 -6.70 1.43
C TYR A 16 -10.84 -6.98 0.18
N ASN A 17 -9.56 -7.30 0.34
CA ASN A 17 -8.70 -7.67 -0.79
C ASN A 17 -9.21 -8.93 -1.52
N LEU A 18 -9.68 -9.93 -0.79
CA LEU A 18 -10.24 -11.14 -1.38
C LEU A 18 -11.62 -10.90 -2.01
N GLU A 19 -12.43 -10.01 -1.44
CA GLU A 19 -13.73 -9.63 -1.99
C GLU A 19 -13.57 -8.84 -3.30
N ASP A 20 -12.60 -7.95 -3.35
CA ASP A 20 -12.24 -7.19 -4.55
C ASP A 20 -11.79 -8.11 -5.69
N LYS A 21 -10.83 -8.99 -5.43
CA LYS A 21 -10.39 -10.01 -6.40
C LYS A 21 -11.51 -10.93 -6.90
N TRP A 22 -12.48 -11.22 -6.05
CA TRP A 22 -13.65 -12.00 -6.46
C TRP A 22 -14.56 -11.20 -7.39
N ASN A 23 -14.75 -9.91 -7.11
CA ASN A 23 -15.63 -9.05 -7.89
C ASN A 23 -15.05 -8.71 -9.27
N ASP A 24 -13.76 -8.44 -9.34
CA ASP A 24 -13.08 -8.00 -10.57
C ASP A 24 -12.68 -9.18 -11.47
N GLU A 25 -12.10 -10.22 -10.92
CA GLU A 25 -11.55 -11.34 -11.72
C GLU A 25 -12.44 -12.58 -11.72
N ARG A 26 -13.54 -12.61 -10.93
CA ARG A 26 -14.33 -13.83 -10.61
C ARG A 26 -13.43 -15.00 -10.18
N ASN A 27 -12.32 -14.69 -9.54
CA ASN A 27 -11.32 -15.66 -9.13
C ASN A 27 -11.88 -16.54 -8.01
N VAL A 28 -12.09 -17.84 -8.31
CA VAL A 28 -12.66 -18.81 -7.37
C VAL A 28 -11.89 -18.89 -6.05
N MET A 29 -10.56 -18.67 -6.07
CA MET A 29 -9.74 -18.60 -4.85
C MET A 29 -10.07 -17.39 -3.98
N GLY A 30 -10.37 -16.23 -4.59
CA GLY A 30 -10.82 -15.03 -3.88
C GLY A 30 -12.14 -15.27 -3.15
N GLY A 31 -13.12 -15.86 -3.82
CA GLY A 31 -14.43 -16.18 -3.24
C GLY A 31 -14.38 -17.21 -2.10
N THR A 32 -13.62 -18.28 -2.23
CA THR A 32 -13.44 -19.29 -1.19
C THR A 32 -12.67 -18.75 0.02
N GLY A 33 -11.64 -17.91 -0.21
CA GLY A 33 -10.88 -17.23 0.83
C GLY A 33 -11.73 -16.24 1.61
N ALA A 34 -12.50 -15.39 0.93
CA ALA A 34 -13.45 -14.45 1.56
C ALA A 34 -14.50 -15.20 2.39
N LEU A 35 -15.02 -16.32 1.89
CA LEU A 35 -15.99 -17.16 2.63
C LEU A 35 -15.38 -17.75 3.92
N ALA A 36 -14.12 -18.20 3.87
CA ALA A 36 -13.41 -18.70 5.03
C ALA A 36 -13.18 -17.63 6.10
N LEU A 37 -12.87 -16.39 5.67
CA LEU A 37 -12.64 -15.26 6.58
C LEU A 37 -13.92 -14.60 7.09
N LYS A 38 -15.07 -14.86 6.47
CA LYS A 38 -16.34 -14.16 6.73
C LYS A 38 -16.76 -14.12 8.21
N ARG A 39 -16.52 -15.22 8.95
CA ARG A 39 -16.84 -15.26 10.39
C ARG A 39 -15.91 -14.39 11.20
N ALA A 40 -14.61 -14.43 10.92
CA ALA A 40 -13.60 -13.64 11.58
C ALA A 40 -13.80 -12.13 11.25
N PHE A 41 -14.05 -11.81 9.98
CA PHE A 41 -14.38 -10.45 9.53
C PHE A 41 -15.62 -9.88 10.25
N LYS A 42 -16.73 -10.65 10.33
CA LYS A 42 -17.92 -10.18 11.06
C LYS A 42 -17.64 -9.89 12.52
N LYS A 43 -16.75 -10.66 13.16
CA LYS A 43 -16.33 -10.41 14.55
C LYS A 43 -15.49 -9.15 14.66
N ALA A 44 -14.52 -8.97 13.77
CA ALA A 44 -13.68 -7.75 13.70
C ALA A 44 -14.52 -6.50 13.40
N LYS A 45 -15.42 -6.55 12.41
CA LYS A 45 -16.34 -5.44 12.06
C LYS A 45 -17.24 -5.02 13.23
N ARG A 46 -17.68 -5.96 14.08
CA ARG A 46 -18.46 -5.62 15.29
C ARG A 46 -17.64 -4.89 16.34
N ARG A 47 -16.34 -5.14 16.42
CA ARG A 47 -15.43 -4.48 17.36
C ARG A 47 -14.97 -3.10 16.87
N HIS A 48 -14.85 -2.95 15.55
CA HIS A 48 -14.34 -1.75 14.89
C HIS A 48 -15.27 -1.27 13.76
N PRO A 49 -16.56 -0.93 14.07
CA PRO A 49 -17.53 -0.61 13.03
C PRO A 49 -17.18 0.68 12.27
N GLU A 50 -16.68 1.70 12.96
CA GLU A 50 -16.33 2.99 12.35
C GLU A 50 -15.11 2.85 11.42
N LYS A 51 -14.09 2.13 11.87
CA LYS A 51 -12.91 1.85 11.02
C LYS A 51 -13.27 1.05 9.77
N CYS A 52 -14.11 0.02 9.92
CA CYS A 52 -14.59 -0.73 8.76
C CYS A 52 -15.36 0.15 7.78
N ALA A 53 -16.23 1.05 8.28
CA ALA A 53 -16.99 1.95 7.43
C ALA A 53 -16.07 2.96 6.70
N SER A 54 -15.06 3.48 7.39
CA SER A 54 -14.07 4.37 6.79
C SER A 54 -13.24 3.66 5.72
N ILE A 55 -12.70 2.49 6.03
CA ILE A 55 -11.91 1.66 5.08
C ILE A 55 -12.77 1.33 3.84
N GLU A 56 -14.02 0.89 4.04
CA GLU A 56 -14.94 0.57 2.95
C GLU A 56 -15.20 1.79 2.05
N ASN A 57 -15.39 2.97 2.63
CA ASN A 57 -15.59 4.21 1.88
C ASN A 57 -14.36 4.57 1.04
N HIS A 58 -13.14 4.46 1.59
CA HIS A 58 -11.90 4.72 0.86
C HIS A 58 -11.66 3.69 -0.24
N LEU A 59 -11.96 2.41 -0.02
CA LEU A 59 -11.87 1.38 -1.05
C LEU A 59 -12.84 1.63 -2.22
N VAL A 60 -14.07 2.08 -1.93
CA VAL A 60 -15.05 2.44 -2.98
C VAL A 60 -14.54 3.62 -3.81
N LYS A 61 -13.96 4.64 -3.18
CA LYS A 61 -13.39 5.79 -3.89
C LYS A 61 -12.15 5.39 -4.71
N LEU A 62 -11.26 4.60 -4.14
CA LEU A 62 -10.08 4.05 -4.81
C LEU A 62 -10.51 3.32 -6.09
N SER A 63 -11.41 2.35 -5.97
CA SER A 63 -11.94 1.61 -7.12
C SER A 63 -12.63 2.51 -8.16
N ALA A 64 -13.30 3.57 -7.73
CA ALA A 64 -13.91 4.52 -8.65
C ALA A 64 -12.86 5.31 -9.45
N LEU A 65 -11.80 5.79 -8.79
CA LEU A 65 -10.69 6.49 -9.44
C LEU A 65 -9.96 5.59 -10.44
N GLU A 66 -9.68 4.35 -10.07
CA GLU A 66 -9.04 3.36 -10.93
C GLU A 66 -9.91 3.04 -12.17
N LYS A 67 -11.21 2.81 -11.99
CA LYS A 67 -12.16 2.55 -13.08
C LYS A 67 -12.36 3.74 -14.02
N GLN A 68 -12.16 4.97 -13.53
CA GLN A 68 -12.20 6.18 -14.35
C GLN A 68 -10.88 6.45 -15.08
N GLY A 69 -9.84 5.66 -14.80
CA GLY A 69 -8.50 5.87 -15.37
C GLY A 69 -7.83 7.15 -14.88
N CYS A 70 -7.98 7.46 -13.57
CA CYS A 70 -7.41 8.67 -12.97
C CYS A 70 -5.93 8.83 -13.34
N ASP A 71 -5.54 10.01 -13.80
CA ASP A 71 -4.17 10.35 -14.22
C ASP A 71 -3.35 11.06 -13.15
N SER A 72 -3.83 11.07 -11.90
CA SER A 72 -3.14 11.59 -10.74
C SER A 72 -2.77 10.48 -9.77
N VAL A 73 -1.49 10.11 -9.73
CA VAL A 73 -0.97 9.13 -8.76
C VAL A 73 -1.22 9.59 -7.31
N ASP A 74 -1.10 10.89 -7.05
CA ASP A 74 -1.32 11.44 -5.72
C ASP A 74 -2.77 11.28 -5.26
N GLU A 75 -3.73 11.48 -6.15
CA GLU A 75 -5.16 11.39 -5.83
C GLU A 75 -5.57 9.94 -5.53
N VAL A 76 -5.04 8.99 -6.29
CA VAL A 76 -5.32 7.56 -6.09
C VAL A 76 -4.60 7.04 -4.84
N ALA A 77 -3.33 7.40 -4.65
CA ALA A 77 -2.55 7.02 -3.48
C ALA A 77 -3.12 7.59 -2.17
N GLU A 78 -3.81 8.75 -2.21
CA GLU A 78 -4.46 9.37 -1.06
C GLU A 78 -5.49 8.43 -0.41
N GLU A 79 -6.31 7.76 -1.21
CA GLU A 79 -7.34 6.87 -0.68
C GLU A 79 -6.74 5.65 0.03
N PHE A 80 -5.67 5.05 -0.50
CA PHE A 80 -4.96 3.96 0.17
C PHE A 80 -4.18 4.45 1.41
N ALA A 81 -3.59 5.64 1.34
CA ALA A 81 -2.92 6.27 2.47
C ALA A 81 -3.88 6.53 3.64
N ALA A 82 -5.10 6.98 3.35
CA ALA A 82 -6.14 7.19 4.36
C ALA A 82 -6.55 5.88 5.04
N ILE A 83 -6.67 4.77 4.30
CA ILE A 83 -6.90 3.44 4.88
C ILE A 83 -5.78 3.07 5.85
N MET A 84 -4.53 3.26 5.46
CA MET A 84 -3.39 2.92 6.32
C MET A 84 -3.29 3.83 7.54
N LYS A 85 -3.62 5.11 7.41
CA LYS A 85 -3.76 6.02 8.54
C LYS A 85 -4.77 5.49 9.56
N ASP A 86 -5.97 5.14 9.12
CA ASP A 86 -7.03 4.61 9.98
C ASP A 86 -6.62 3.34 10.72
N ILE A 87 -5.87 2.47 10.06
CA ILE A 87 -5.35 1.23 10.65
C ILE A 87 -4.30 1.52 11.72
N PHE A 88 -3.42 2.48 11.49
CA PHE A 88 -2.34 2.82 12.42
C PHE A 88 -2.84 3.67 13.61
N GLU A 89 -3.88 4.45 13.45
CA GLU A 89 -4.53 5.21 14.54
C GLU A 89 -5.33 4.29 15.47
N CYS A 90 -4.61 3.52 16.30
CA CYS A 90 -5.24 2.63 17.28
C CYS A 90 -5.80 3.41 18.47
N GLU A 91 -7.10 3.33 18.70
CA GLU A 91 -7.81 4.02 19.80
C GLU A 91 -7.36 3.57 21.20
N SER A 92 -6.78 2.36 21.30
CA SER A 92 -6.24 1.85 22.56
C SER A 92 -4.96 2.54 23.00
N ILE A 93 -4.33 3.34 22.14
CA ILE A 93 -3.18 4.18 22.47
C ILE A 93 -3.71 5.43 23.17
N LYS A 94 -3.34 5.58 24.47
CA LYS A 94 -3.86 6.64 25.31
C LYS A 94 -3.22 7.99 25.02
N ASP A 95 -1.94 7.99 24.67
CA ASP A 95 -1.24 9.20 24.29
C ASP A 95 -1.70 9.66 22.90
N GLU A 96 -2.24 10.88 22.86
CA GLU A 96 -2.79 11.45 21.63
C GLU A 96 -1.67 11.80 20.63
N SER A 97 -0.49 12.17 21.14
CA SER A 97 0.67 12.48 20.30
C SER A 97 1.18 11.23 19.60
N ASP A 98 1.36 10.13 20.35
CA ASP A 98 1.76 8.83 19.79
C ASP A 98 0.72 8.32 18.77
N ARG A 99 -0.56 8.46 19.08
CA ARG A 99 -1.62 8.04 18.16
C ARG A 99 -1.60 8.83 16.85
N LYS A 100 -1.42 10.17 16.92
CA LYS A 100 -1.29 11.03 15.74
C LYS A 100 -0.01 10.72 14.95
N ALA A 101 1.10 10.50 15.62
CA ALA A 101 2.36 10.12 14.99
C ALA A 101 2.23 8.77 14.26
N LEU A 102 1.58 7.78 14.87
CA LEU A 102 1.28 6.51 14.21
C LEU A 102 0.35 6.67 13.02
N GLY A 103 -0.69 7.47 13.11
CA GLY A 103 -1.57 7.78 11.99
C GLY A 103 -0.81 8.42 10.81
N TRP A 104 0.06 9.39 11.11
CA TRP A 104 0.91 10.03 10.09
C TRP A 104 1.92 9.05 9.47
N MET A 105 2.51 8.18 10.30
CA MET A 105 3.36 7.10 9.85
C MET A 105 2.61 6.14 8.93
N GLY A 106 1.41 5.72 9.33
CA GLY A 106 0.54 4.84 8.54
C GLY A 106 0.16 5.46 7.19
N TYR A 107 -0.23 6.73 7.18
CA TYR A 107 -0.54 7.48 5.97
C TYR A 107 0.62 7.47 4.97
N ASN A 108 1.82 7.83 5.41
CA ASN A 108 2.98 7.89 4.53
C ASN A 108 3.50 6.50 4.10
N LEU A 109 3.36 5.48 4.95
CA LEU A 109 3.58 4.09 4.55
C LEU A 109 2.58 3.64 3.47
N GLY A 110 1.32 4.04 3.60
CA GLY A 110 0.30 3.75 2.59
C GLY A 110 0.63 4.37 1.23
N ARG A 111 1.01 5.64 1.20
CA ARG A 111 1.48 6.30 -0.03
C ARG A 111 2.67 5.56 -0.63
N TRP A 112 3.67 5.26 0.19
CA TRP A 112 4.87 4.54 -0.25
C TRP A 112 4.54 3.16 -0.81
N ILE A 113 3.71 2.37 -0.14
CA ILE A 113 3.28 1.04 -0.61
C ILE A 113 2.59 1.16 -1.96
N TYR A 114 1.59 2.03 -2.08
CA TYR A 114 0.79 2.18 -3.29
C TYR A 114 1.64 2.58 -4.51
N ILE A 115 2.50 3.59 -4.36
CA ILE A 115 3.36 4.09 -5.44
C ILE A 115 4.44 3.06 -5.82
N LEU A 116 5.01 2.37 -4.82
CA LEU A 116 6.02 1.34 -5.05
C LEU A 116 5.46 0.15 -5.83
N ASP A 117 4.26 -0.33 -5.42
CA ASP A 117 3.55 -1.43 -6.06
C ASP A 117 3.15 -1.06 -7.50
N ALA A 118 2.61 0.15 -7.69
CA ALA A 118 2.30 0.67 -9.01
C ALA A 118 3.52 0.67 -9.95
N TYR A 119 4.73 0.98 -9.46
CA TYR A 119 5.95 0.95 -10.26
C TYR A 119 6.44 -0.47 -10.52
N ASP A 120 6.35 -1.36 -9.55
CA ASP A 120 6.73 -2.77 -9.66
C ASP A 120 5.85 -3.47 -10.71
N ASP A 121 4.54 -3.22 -10.67
CA ASP A 121 3.53 -3.87 -11.51
C ASP A 121 3.36 -3.25 -12.92
N ILE A 122 4.07 -2.18 -13.33
CA ILE A 122 3.89 -1.51 -14.64
C ILE A 122 3.88 -2.52 -15.81
N GLU A 123 4.87 -3.41 -15.89
CA GLU A 123 4.98 -4.37 -16.98
C GLU A 123 3.80 -5.35 -17.03
N LYS A 124 3.41 -5.84 -15.89
CA LYS A 124 2.30 -6.78 -15.71
C LYS A 124 0.96 -6.11 -16.06
N ASP A 125 0.75 -4.88 -15.60
CA ASP A 125 -0.50 -4.15 -15.82
C ASP A 125 -0.67 -3.76 -17.28
N VAL A 126 0.38 -3.26 -17.94
CA VAL A 126 0.38 -2.98 -19.37
C VAL A 126 0.10 -4.25 -20.18
N LYS A 127 0.72 -5.37 -19.81
CA LYS A 127 0.50 -6.65 -20.51
C LYS A 127 -0.93 -7.17 -20.38
N ASN A 128 -1.57 -6.91 -19.24
CA ASN A 128 -2.92 -7.37 -18.93
C ASN A 128 -4.01 -6.35 -19.32
N ASP A 129 -3.64 -5.21 -19.90
CA ASP A 129 -4.54 -4.07 -20.15
C ASP A 129 -5.27 -3.61 -18.88
N SER A 130 -4.54 -3.66 -17.75
CA SER A 130 -5.03 -3.26 -16.43
C SER A 130 -4.65 -1.81 -16.14
N TYR A 131 -5.45 -1.13 -15.32
CA TYR A 131 -5.14 0.21 -14.87
C TYR A 131 -3.84 0.23 -14.06
N ASN A 132 -3.00 1.25 -14.34
CA ASN A 132 -1.84 1.58 -13.53
C ASN A 132 -1.71 3.12 -13.46
N PRO A 133 -1.68 3.73 -12.26
CA PRO A 133 -1.69 5.18 -12.12
C PRO A 133 -0.46 5.86 -12.71
N LEU A 134 0.71 5.22 -12.69
CA LEU A 134 1.93 5.76 -13.30
C LEU A 134 1.87 5.72 -14.82
N VAL A 135 1.30 4.67 -15.38
CA VAL A 135 1.06 4.55 -16.83
C VAL A 135 0.10 5.65 -17.29
N SER A 136 -0.97 5.89 -16.55
CA SER A 136 -1.96 6.93 -16.84
C SER A 136 -1.35 8.32 -16.73
N GLN A 137 -0.67 8.63 -15.60
CA GLN A 137 -0.11 9.96 -15.34
C GLN A 137 1.00 10.36 -16.31
N TYR A 138 1.87 9.42 -16.66
CA TYR A 138 3.05 9.72 -17.50
C TYR A 138 2.84 9.37 -18.96
N GLY A 139 1.68 8.83 -19.35
CA GLY A 139 1.26 8.67 -20.73
C GLY A 139 2.12 7.68 -21.52
N TYR A 140 2.18 6.42 -21.07
CA TYR A 140 2.82 5.35 -21.84
C TYR A 140 2.17 5.17 -23.20
N LYS A 141 2.97 5.11 -24.28
CA LYS A 141 2.49 5.09 -25.68
C LYS A 141 2.70 3.75 -26.39
N GLY A 142 3.04 2.69 -25.66
CA GLY A 142 3.30 1.38 -26.26
C GLY A 142 4.74 1.17 -26.74
N ASP A 143 5.67 2.07 -26.37
CA ASP A 143 7.09 1.95 -26.64
C ASP A 143 7.76 0.90 -25.72
N ASN A 144 9.11 0.88 -25.68
CA ASN A 144 9.84 0.00 -24.77
C ASN A 144 9.50 0.31 -23.31
N ILE A 145 8.97 -0.68 -22.60
CA ILE A 145 8.52 -0.54 -21.22
C ILE A 145 9.66 -0.18 -20.26
N ASN A 146 10.88 -0.66 -20.52
CA ASN A 146 12.05 -0.36 -19.71
C ASN A 146 12.48 1.10 -19.89
N ASP A 147 12.41 1.63 -21.09
CA ASP A 147 12.71 3.04 -21.35
C ASP A 147 11.67 3.95 -20.70
N PHE A 148 10.40 3.54 -20.71
CA PHE A 148 9.35 4.24 -19.99
C PHE A 148 9.62 4.25 -18.48
N LYS A 149 9.85 3.10 -17.86
CA LYS A 149 10.18 2.99 -16.42
C LYS A 149 11.37 3.89 -16.06
N GLU A 150 12.42 3.92 -16.88
CA GLU A 150 13.56 4.79 -16.66
C GLU A 150 13.20 6.27 -16.72
N SER A 151 12.41 6.67 -17.68
CA SER A 151 12.02 8.07 -17.88
C SER A 151 11.26 8.66 -16.67
N ILE A 152 10.58 7.82 -15.89
CA ILE A 152 9.80 8.22 -14.71
C ILE A 152 10.51 7.90 -13.40
N ARG A 153 11.59 7.11 -13.40
CA ARG A 153 12.26 6.58 -12.21
C ARG A 153 12.64 7.65 -11.19
N GLU A 154 13.23 8.73 -11.62
CA GLU A 154 13.64 9.82 -10.71
C GLU A 154 12.45 10.48 -10.01
N LYS A 155 11.33 10.66 -10.73
CA LYS A 155 10.11 11.25 -10.17
C LYS A 155 9.46 10.32 -9.15
N VAL A 156 9.40 9.01 -9.47
CA VAL A 156 8.89 7.98 -8.55
C VAL A 156 9.79 7.88 -7.33
N ASN A 157 11.13 7.82 -7.52
CA ASN A 157 12.08 7.80 -6.41
C ASN A 157 11.93 9.00 -5.48
N PHE A 158 11.71 10.19 -6.03
CA PHE A 158 11.46 11.39 -5.22
C PHE A 158 10.21 11.23 -4.35
N ALA A 159 9.09 10.78 -4.93
CA ALA A 159 7.83 10.58 -4.19
C ALA A 159 7.97 9.51 -3.09
N LEU A 160 8.66 8.40 -3.39
CA LEU A 160 8.93 7.33 -2.43
C LEU A 160 9.84 7.80 -1.29
N THR A 161 10.94 8.48 -1.61
CA THR A 161 11.89 9.00 -0.61
C THR A 161 11.23 10.07 0.27
N TYR A 162 10.39 10.93 -0.29
CA TYR A 162 9.63 11.90 0.49
C TYR A 162 8.71 11.21 1.49
N SER A 163 7.95 10.20 1.05
CA SER A 163 7.07 9.43 1.95
C SER A 163 7.85 8.75 3.06
N LEU A 164 9.00 8.13 2.76
CA LEU A 164 9.85 7.50 3.77
C LEU A 164 10.45 8.51 4.76
N SER A 165 10.83 9.70 4.30
CA SER A 165 11.28 10.79 5.19
C SER A 165 10.21 11.18 6.21
N GLU A 166 8.94 11.23 5.79
CA GLU A 166 7.82 11.51 6.70
C GLU A 166 7.54 10.33 7.66
N VAL A 167 7.72 9.08 7.20
CA VAL A 167 7.67 7.89 8.07
C VAL A 167 8.73 7.96 9.16
N GLU A 168 9.98 8.30 8.80
CA GLU A 168 11.09 8.42 9.76
C GLU A 168 10.82 9.53 10.79
N LYS A 169 10.33 10.69 10.34
CA LYS A 169 9.95 11.81 11.24
C LYS A 169 8.86 11.38 12.21
N ALA A 170 7.79 10.76 11.71
CA ALA A 170 6.71 10.26 12.56
C ALA A 170 7.20 9.20 13.56
N TYR A 171 8.02 8.25 13.10
CA TYR A 171 8.61 7.23 13.94
C TYR A 171 9.48 7.82 15.04
N SER A 172 10.26 8.86 14.75
CA SER A 172 11.13 9.52 15.73
C SER A 172 10.39 10.19 16.88
N LEU A 173 9.11 10.48 16.73
CA LEU A 173 8.24 11.04 17.76
C LEU A 173 7.70 9.97 18.73
N LEU A 174 7.79 8.69 18.37
CA LEU A 174 7.22 7.60 19.15
C LEU A 174 8.15 7.15 20.28
N THR A 175 7.56 6.86 21.44
CA THR A 175 8.27 6.23 22.55
C THR A 175 8.23 4.71 22.39
N ILE A 176 9.31 4.13 21.88
CA ILE A 176 9.41 2.69 21.60
C ILE A 176 10.01 1.97 22.81
N GLU A 177 9.18 1.20 23.53
CA GLU A 177 9.60 0.45 24.71
C GLU A 177 10.19 -0.95 24.40
N LYS A 178 9.74 -1.59 23.31
CA LYS A 178 10.13 -2.98 22.97
C LYS A 178 10.51 -3.09 21.50
N ASN A 179 11.47 -3.98 21.24
CA ASN A 179 11.93 -4.32 19.89
C ASN A 179 12.43 -3.12 19.07
N LYS A 180 12.88 -2.05 19.73
CA LYS A 180 13.32 -0.82 19.07
C LYS A 180 14.34 -1.08 17.96
N GLY A 181 15.38 -1.90 18.20
CA GLY A 181 16.38 -2.20 17.20
C GLY A 181 15.86 -2.90 15.94
N ILE A 182 14.80 -3.72 16.08
CA ILE A 182 14.15 -4.35 14.91
C ILE A 182 13.37 -3.29 14.14
N LEU A 183 12.61 -2.45 14.83
CA LEU A 183 11.84 -1.37 14.21
C LEU A 183 12.75 -0.33 13.56
N ASP A 184 13.84 0.06 14.22
CA ASP A 184 14.86 0.94 13.66
C ASP A 184 15.43 0.38 12.35
N ASN A 185 15.76 -0.91 12.33
CA ASN A 185 16.27 -1.56 11.13
C ASN A 185 15.24 -1.58 9.98
N ILE A 186 13.97 -1.80 10.28
CA ILE A 186 12.91 -1.75 9.27
C ILE A 186 12.77 -0.32 8.73
N VAL A 187 12.59 0.67 9.62
CA VAL A 187 12.27 2.04 9.23
C VAL A 187 13.44 2.74 8.55
N TYR A 188 14.64 2.67 9.13
CA TYR A 188 15.82 3.40 8.63
C TYR A 188 16.62 2.67 7.56
N SER A 189 16.35 1.37 7.32
CA SER A 189 17.14 0.60 6.34
C SER A 189 16.24 -0.26 5.44
N GLY A 190 15.35 -1.05 6.01
CA GLY A 190 14.59 -2.05 5.28
C GLY A 190 13.70 -1.46 4.18
N LEU A 191 13.00 -0.36 4.47
CA LEU A 191 12.14 0.32 3.51
C LEU A 191 12.95 0.93 2.36
N ILE A 192 14.11 1.54 2.66
CA ILE A 192 15.01 2.12 1.65
C ILE A 192 15.55 1.00 0.74
N VAL A 193 16.06 -0.09 1.33
CA VAL A 193 16.58 -1.24 0.56
C VAL A 193 15.50 -1.84 -0.35
N ARG A 194 14.25 -1.93 0.14
CA ARG A 194 13.13 -2.40 -0.69
C ARG A 194 12.83 -1.44 -1.85
N THR A 195 12.87 -0.14 -1.61
CA THR A 195 12.71 0.90 -2.64
C THR A 195 13.76 0.76 -3.73
N ASP A 196 15.04 0.73 -3.32
CA ASP A 196 16.16 0.61 -4.25
C ASP A 196 16.07 -0.67 -5.08
N LYS A 197 15.70 -1.79 -4.45
CA LYS A 197 15.52 -3.05 -5.14
C LYS A 197 14.47 -2.95 -6.25
N VAL A 198 13.28 -2.42 -5.96
CA VAL A 198 12.21 -2.30 -6.95
C VAL A 198 12.57 -1.33 -8.07
N LEU A 199 13.24 -0.22 -7.74
CA LEU A 199 13.67 0.76 -8.75
C LEU A 199 14.83 0.27 -9.62
N GLN A 200 15.62 -0.72 -9.16
CA GLN A 200 16.82 -1.25 -9.83
C GLN A 200 16.57 -2.61 -10.53
N GLU A 201 15.47 -3.30 -10.32
CA GLU A 201 15.17 -4.64 -10.88
C GLU A 201 15.08 -4.69 -12.41
N ARG A 202 15.83 -3.83 -13.08
CA ARG A 202 15.86 -3.61 -14.50
C ARG A 202 16.69 -4.57 -15.31
N GLY A 203 17.69 -5.19 -14.75
CA GLY A 203 18.78 -5.78 -15.53
C GLY A 203 19.09 -7.25 -15.26
N ILE A 204 18.48 -7.88 -14.28
CA ILE A 204 18.89 -9.24 -13.87
C ILE A 204 18.19 -10.32 -14.70
N LYS A 205 17.06 -9.99 -15.35
CA LYS A 205 16.39 -10.96 -16.24
C LYS A 205 17.04 -11.02 -17.62
N ASP A 206 17.49 -9.88 -18.15
CA ASP A 206 18.12 -9.84 -19.48
C ASP A 206 19.55 -10.42 -19.52
N GLU A 207 20.28 -10.39 -18.41
CA GLU A 207 21.62 -11.02 -18.34
C GLU A 207 21.58 -12.56 -18.19
N LYS A 208 20.45 -13.14 -17.76
CA LYS A 208 20.30 -14.61 -17.67
C LYS A 208 19.77 -15.28 -18.92
N GLU A 209 19.22 -14.53 -19.87
CA GLU A 209 18.79 -15.04 -21.16
C GLU A 209 19.86 -14.86 -22.26
N SER A 210 20.99 -14.22 -21.98
CA SER A 210 22.08 -14.01 -22.94
C SER A 210 23.35 -14.83 -22.65
N LEU A 211 23.26 -15.86 -21.82
CA LEU A 211 24.26 -16.90 -21.57
C LEU A 211 23.68 -18.28 -21.82
#